data_954e44ff6af572183d824c430ca51057
#
_entry.id   954e44ff6af572183d824c430ca51057
#
_cell.length_a   1.000
_cell.length_b   1.000
_cell.length_c   1.000
_cell.angle_alpha   90.00
_cell.angle_beta   90.00
_cell.angle_gamma   90.00
#
_symmetry.space_group_name_H-M   'P 1'
#
loop_
_entity.id
_entity.type
_entity.pdbx_description
1 polymer ?
#
loop_
_entity_poly.entity_id
_entity_poly.type
_entity_poly.pdbx_seq_one_letter_code
_entity_poly.pdbx_strand_id
1 'polypeptide(L)'
;MNKLSEISIEVEQDLYDEVSVLCRNAGTSVEALTAAFFEFCIIPENLPSLKVFLGKEKAASEEAERIACHQVLEGVFQILRHDTGVAQATFP
;
A
#
# COMPACT_ATOMS: atom_id res chain seq x y z
N MET A 1 4.21 -16.56 19.06
CA MET A 1 5.02 -15.98 18.00
C MET A 1 4.43 -16.29 16.63
N ASN A 2 4.40 -15.30 15.77
CA ASN A 2 3.80 -15.46 14.43
C ASN A 2 4.77 -16.17 13.50
N LYS A 3 4.21 -17.05 12.70
CA LYS A 3 4.98 -17.66 11.63
C LYS A 3 5.12 -16.69 10.49
N LEU A 4 6.27 -16.72 9.84
CA LEU A 4 6.50 -15.90 8.65
C LEU A 4 6.32 -16.77 7.42
N SER A 5 5.70 -16.19 6.40
CA SER A 5 5.55 -16.84 5.10
C SER A 5 6.27 -16.02 4.05
N GLU A 6 6.90 -16.70 3.12
CA GLU A 6 7.50 -16.03 1.98
C GLU A 6 6.55 -16.12 0.79
N ILE A 7 6.46 -15.04 0.04
CA ILE A 7 5.69 -15.03 -1.20
C ILE A 7 6.61 -14.54 -2.31
N SER A 8 6.37 -15.03 -3.50
CA SER A 8 7.08 -14.61 -4.69
C SER A 8 6.10 -14.21 -5.76
N ILE A 9 6.35 -13.07 -6.39
CA ILE A 9 5.52 -12.60 -7.50
C ILE A 9 6.45 -12.14 -8.61
N GLU A 10 5.92 -12.20 -9.82
CA GLU A 10 6.66 -11.71 -10.99
C GLU A 10 6.11 -10.34 -11.35
N VAL A 11 7.01 -9.39 -11.51
CA VAL A 11 6.65 -8.04 -11.95
C VAL A 11 7.68 -7.63 -13.00
N GLU A 12 7.29 -6.70 -13.86
CA GLU A 12 8.21 -6.16 -14.84
C GLU A 12 9.36 -5.45 -14.13
N GLN A 13 10.56 -5.63 -14.66
CA GLN A 13 11.76 -5.08 -14.04
C GLN A 13 11.68 -3.57 -13.93
N ASP A 14 11.20 -2.89 -14.96
CA ASP A 14 11.10 -1.43 -14.94
C ASP A 14 10.16 -0.96 -13.84
N LEU A 15 9.04 -1.66 -13.68
CA LEU A 15 8.08 -1.33 -12.64
C LEU A 15 8.69 -1.52 -11.25
N TYR A 16 9.37 -2.63 -11.07
CA TYR A 16 10.03 -2.92 -9.80
C TYR A 16 11.07 -1.84 -9.46
N ASP A 17 11.84 -1.44 -10.46
CA ASP A 17 12.87 -0.41 -10.27
C ASP A 17 12.27 0.92 -9.86
N GLU A 18 11.18 1.32 -10.51
CA GLU A 18 10.50 2.56 -10.18
C GLU A 18 9.98 2.56 -8.74
N VAL A 19 9.32 1.47 -8.35
CA VAL A 19 8.79 1.35 -7.00
C VAL A 19 9.91 1.32 -5.98
N SER A 20 11.02 0.64 -6.30
CA SER A 20 12.19 0.60 -5.41
C SER A 20 12.76 1.98 -5.16
N VAL A 21 12.83 2.81 -6.19
CA VAL A 21 13.33 4.18 -6.04
C VAL A 21 12.37 5.00 -5.17
N LEU A 22 11.08 4.87 -5.42
CA LEU A 22 10.08 5.56 -4.61
C LEU A 22 10.19 5.19 -3.12
N CYS A 23 10.34 3.90 -2.85
CA CYS A 23 10.47 3.42 -1.48
C CYS A 23 11.75 3.94 -0.83
N ARG A 24 12.85 3.90 -1.56
CA ARG A 24 14.13 4.39 -1.05
C ARG A 24 14.06 5.87 -0.72
N ASN A 25 13.44 6.65 -1.60
CA ASN A 25 13.29 8.09 -1.38
C ASN A 25 12.39 8.39 -0.18
N ALA A 26 11.46 7.50 0.12
CA ALA A 26 10.59 7.64 1.28
C ALA A 26 11.20 7.04 2.55
N GLY A 27 12.38 6.45 2.45
CA GLY A 27 13.05 5.86 3.60
C GLY A 27 12.57 4.47 3.97
N THR A 28 12.02 3.73 3.01
CA THR A 28 11.49 2.40 3.26
C THR A 28 11.95 1.42 2.16
N SER A 29 11.28 0.28 2.07
CA SER A 29 11.62 -0.75 1.10
C SER A 29 10.36 -1.32 0.46
N VAL A 30 10.54 -2.04 -0.65
CA VAL A 30 9.44 -2.70 -1.32
C VAL A 30 8.81 -3.75 -0.40
N GLU A 31 9.64 -4.45 0.35
CA GLU A 31 9.15 -5.46 1.29
C GLU A 31 8.27 -4.85 2.37
N ALA A 32 8.71 -3.73 2.95
CA ALA A 32 7.94 -3.06 3.98
C ALA A 32 6.62 -2.52 3.42
N LEU A 33 6.65 -1.98 2.20
CA LEU A 33 5.45 -1.49 1.55
C LEU A 33 4.46 -2.62 1.31
N THR A 34 4.94 -3.77 0.86
CA THR A 34 4.10 -4.94 0.62
C THR A 34 3.45 -5.42 1.90
N ALA A 35 4.22 -5.50 2.98
CA ALA A 35 3.68 -5.93 4.27
C ALA A 35 2.62 -4.94 4.78
N ALA A 36 2.86 -3.64 4.60
CA ALA A 36 1.90 -2.62 5.01
C ALA A 36 0.60 -2.75 4.22
N PHE A 37 0.69 -3.06 2.93
CA PHE A 37 -0.50 -3.27 2.12
C PHE A 37 -1.31 -4.46 2.62
N PHE A 38 -0.65 -5.54 2.99
CA PHE A 38 -1.34 -6.70 3.54
C PHE A 38 -2.05 -6.36 4.84
N GLU A 39 -1.39 -5.60 5.71
CA GLU A 39 -2.03 -5.15 6.94
C GLU A 39 -3.27 -4.29 6.66
N PHE A 40 -3.16 -3.41 5.67
CA PHE A 40 -4.29 -2.59 5.27
C PHE A 40 -5.48 -3.46 4.84
N CYS A 41 -5.21 -4.53 4.13
CA CYS A 41 -6.25 -5.38 3.57
C CYS A 41 -7.10 -6.10 4.61
N ILE A 42 -6.56 -6.37 5.79
CA ILE A 42 -7.30 -7.12 6.81
C ILE A 42 -8.12 -6.24 7.73
N ILE A 43 -8.04 -4.92 7.57
CA ILE A 43 -8.84 -4.00 8.39
C ILE A 43 -10.22 -3.88 7.76
N PRO A 44 -11.29 -4.29 8.48
CA PRO A 44 -12.64 -4.31 7.87
C PRO A 44 -13.12 -2.97 7.33
N GLU A 45 -12.76 -1.88 7.99
CA GLU A 45 -13.16 -0.55 7.58
C GLU A 45 -12.63 -0.16 6.20
N ASN A 46 -11.58 -0.83 5.76
CA ASN A 46 -10.96 -0.54 4.48
C ASN A 46 -11.58 -1.31 3.32
N LEU A 47 -12.46 -2.26 3.63
CA LEU A 47 -13.01 -3.15 2.61
C LEU A 47 -13.73 -2.43 1.48
N PRO A 48 -14.59 -1.43 1.74
CA PRO A 48 -15.26 -0.74 0.64
C PRO A 48 -14.30 -0.11 -0.36
N SER A 49 -13.26 0.55 0.13
CA SER A 49 -12.25 1.17 -0.75
C SER A 49 -11.45 0.12 -1.51
N LEU A 50 -11.14 -1.00 -0.86
CA LEU A 50 -10.42 -2.09 -1.49
C LEU A 50 -11.24 -2.72 -2.62
N LYS A 51 -12.53 -2.91 -2.43
CA LYS A 51 -13.38 -3.49 -3.46
C LYS A 51 -13.38 -2.64 -4.72
N VAL A 52 -13.43 -1.33 -4.57
CA VAL A 52 -13.35 -0.42 -5.71
C VAL A 52 -11.95 -0.48 -6.32
N PHE A 53 -10.92 -0.44 -5.49
CA PHE A 53 -9.54 -0.47 -5.95
C PHE A 53 -9.23 -1.74 -6.74
N LEU A 54 -9.74 -2.88 -6.29
CA LEU A 54 -9.50 -4.16 -6.96
C LEU A 54 -10.44 -4.41 -8.14
N GLY A 55 -11.35 -3.46 -8.42
CA GLY A 55 -12.29 -3.60 -9.52
C GLY A 55 -13.43 -4.55 -9.26
N LYS A 56 -13.65 -4.95 -8.01
CA LYS A 56 -14.75 -5.85 -7.66
C LYS A 56 -16.08 -5.14 -7.57
N GLU A 57 -16.06 -3.86 -7.29
CA GLU A 57 -17.24 -3.01 -7.28
C GLU A 57 -16.99 -1.81 -8.15
N LYS A 58 -18.03 -1.40 -8.89
CA LYS A 58 -17.93 -0.18 -9.67
C LYS A 58 -18.13 1.02 -8.77
N ALA A 59 -17.28 2.00 -8.95
CA ALA A 59 -17.47 3.28 -8.27
C ALA A 59 -18.62 4.02 -8.93
N ALA A 60 -19.27 4.89 -8.15
CA ALA A 60 -20.39 5.69 -8.65
C ALA A 60 -19.92 6.68 -9.73
N SER A 61 -18.68 7.08 -9.71
CA SER A 61 -18.13 8.05 -10.65
C SER A 61 -16.62 7.91 -10.69
N GLU A 62 -15.98 8.56 -11.67
CA GLU A 62 -14.54 8.59 -11.75
C GLU A 62 -13.93 9.23 -10.51
N GLU A 63 -14.60 10.24 -9.97
CA GLU A 63 -14.11 10.88 -8.76
C GLU A 63 -14.17 9.96 -7.57
N ALA A 64 -15.25 9.19 -7.44
CA ALA A 64 -15.38 8.21 -6.35
C ALA A 64 -14.30 7.15 -6.45
N GLU A 65 -13.97 6.71 -7.67
CA GLU A 65 -12.90 5.76 -7.88
C GLU A 65 -11.55 6.33 -7.47
N ARG A 66 -11.30 7.59 -7.83
CA ARG A 66 -10.07 8.27 -7.46
C ARG A 66 -9.94 8.41 -5.95
N ILE A 67 -11.03 8.75 -5.28
CA ILE A 67 -11.06 8.87 -3.84
C ILE A 67 -10.76 7.53 -3.17
N ALA A 68 -11.36 6.45 -3.68
CA ALA A 68 -11.11 5.11 -3.13
C ALA A 68 -9.64 4.72 -3.27
N CYS A 69 -9.04 4.96 -4.44
CA CYS A 69 -7.64 4.67 -4.66
C CYS A 69 -6.75 5.49 -3.74
N HIS A 70 -7.09 6.76 -3.55
CA HIS A 70 -6.34 7.63 -2.66
C HIS A 70 -6.41 7.13 -1.21
N GLN A 71 -7.58 6.68 -0.78
CA GLN A 71 -7.77 6.13 0.57
C GLN A 71 -6.91 4.90 0.79
N VAL A 72 -6.80 4.03 -0.23
CA VAL A 72 -5.96 2.86 -0.13
C VAL A 72 -4.49 3.27 0.04
N LEU A 73 -4.02 4.16 -0.81
CA LEU A 73 -2.64 4.60 -0.75
C LEU A 73 -2.32 5.27 0.58
N GLU A 74 -3.19 6.17 1.02
CA GLU A 74 -2.98 6.86 2.29
C GLU A 74 -2.98 5.91 3.47
N GLY A 75 -3.92 4.97 3.47
CA GLY A 75 -4.01 3.99 4.54
C GLY A 75 -2.77 3.11 4.62
N VAL A 76 -2.27 2.66 3.48
CA VAL A 76 -1.07 1.85 3.43
C VAL A 76 0.14 2.66 3.94
N PHE A 77 0.26 3.90 3.51
CA PHE A 77 1.36 4.74 3.97
C PHE A 77 1.28 5.05 5.45
N GLN A 78 0.09 5.20 5.99
CA GLN A 78 -0.06 5.41 7.43
C GLN A 78 0.42 4.21 8.23
N ILE A 79 0.07 3.00 7.79
CA ILE A 79 0.54 1.79 8.43
C ILE A 79 2.06 1.70 8.34
N LEU A 80 2.59 1.97 7.16
CA LEU A 80 4.02 1.91 6.93
C LEU A 80 4.78 2.87 7.84
N ARG A 81 4.29 4.09 7.97
CA ARG A 81 4.91 5.09 8.83
C ARG A 81 4.85 4.69 10.30
N HIS A 82 3.71 4.17 10.71
CA HIS A 82 3.52 3.77 12.09
C HIS A 82 4.45 2.62 12.48
N ASP A 83 4.55 1.62 11.60
CA ASP A 83 5.34 0.42 11.89
C ASP A 83 6.83 0.66 11.78
N THR A 84 7.26 1.52 10.88
CA THR A 84 8.68 1.72 10.59
C THR A 84 9.25 3.02 11.13
N GLY A 85 8.40 3.95 11.53
CA GLY A 85 8.85 5.26 11.96
C GLY A 85 9.36 6.16 10.86
N VAL A 86 9.17 5.78 9.62
CA VAL A 86 9.69 6.51 8.46
C VAL A 86 9.17 7.94 8.40
N ALA A 87 7.91 8.14 8.74
CA ALA A 87 7.26 9.44 8.62
C ALA A 87 7.94 10.52 9.44
N GLN A 88 8.47 10.14 10.56
CA GLN A 88 9.06 11.11 11.48
C GLN A 88 10.21 11.87 10.86
N ALA A 89 10.97 11.19 10.03
CA ALA A 89 12.18 11.75 9.47
C ALA A 89 11.97 12.36 8.08
N THR A 90 11.06 11.82 7.31
CA THR A 90 11.02 12.09 5.87
C THR A 90 9.85 12.95 5.40
N PHE A 91 8.82 13.07 6.18
CA PHE A 91 7.64 13.85 5.76
C PHE A 91 7.58 15.12 6.56
N PRO A 92 7.73 16.26 5.89
CA PRO A 92 7.64 17.55 6.55
C PRO A 92 6.25 17.82 7.09
#